data_c04039ea79fc4116607cbddaacb0630f
#
_entry.id   c04039ea79fc4116607cbddaacb0630f
#
_cell.length_a   1.000
_cell.length_b   1.000
_cell.length_c   1.000
_cell.angle_alpha   90.00
_cell.angle_beta   90.00
_cell.angle_gamma   90.00
#
_symmetry.space_group_name_H-M   'P 1'
#
loop_
_entity.id
_entity.type
_entity.pdbx_description
1 polymer ?
#
loop_
_entity_poly.entity_id
_entity_poly.type
_entity_poly.pdbx_seq_one_letter_code
_entity_poly.pdbx_strand_id
1 'polypeptide(L)'
;MKVLKINKKDYVLKFTTKALMNLNAKGITLTSLASDMEKLNLISLYEAFHEGLKFANKDITLDQTYEIIDSYYEEGGEVEQFFMMVLEEYSSSMGLAKQFKEIIKQQQN
;
A
#
# COMPACT_ATOMS: atom_id res chain seq x y z
N MET A 1 -0.78 11.38 -2.96
CA MET A 1 -2.18 10.92 -3.02
C MET A 1 -2.43 10.23 -4.35
N LYS A 2 -3.07 9.10 -4.31
CA LYS A 2 -3.36 8.32 -5.50
C LYS A 2 -4.84 7.93 -5.50
N VAL A 3 -5.49 8.05 -6.66
CA VAL A 3 -6.88 7.61 -6.83
C VAL A 3 -6.86 6.28 -7.58
N LEU A 4 -7.55 5.29 -7.03
CA LEU A 4 -7.65 3.95 -7.60
C LEU A 4 -9.09 3.69 -8.01
N LYS A 5 -9.29 3.17 -9.22
CA LYS A 5 -10.62 2.73 -9.64
C LYS A 5 -10.67 1.21 -9.54
N ILE A 6 -11.53 0.71 -8.65
CA ILE A 6 -11.74 -0.71 -8.44
C ILE A 6 -13.25 -0.96 -8.43
N ASN A 7 -13.72 -1.87 -9.27
CA ASN A 7 -15.14 -2.20 -9.40
C ASN A 7 -15.99 -0.94 -9.63
N LYS A 8 -15.54 -0.07 -10.54
CA LYS A 8 -16.21 1.18 -10.94
C LYS A 8 -16.34 2.22 -9.82
N LYS A 9 -15.65 2.02 -8.70
CA LYS A 9 -15.61 2.98 -7.59
C LYS A 9 -14.22 3.56 -7.45
N ASP A 10 -14.15 4.83 -7.06
CA ASP A 10 -12.87 5.51 -6.82
C ASP A 10 -12.51 5.42 -5.35
N TYR A 11 -11.28 5.01 -5.08
CA TYR A 11 -10.71 4.98 -3.74
C TYR A 11 -9.47 5.85 -3.69
N VAL A 12 -9.34 6.63 -2.62
CA VAL A 12 -8.19 7.51 -2.44
C VAL A 12 -7.22 6.84 -1.48
N LEU A 13 -5.98 6.69 -1.92
CA LEU A 13 -4.89 6.17 -1.10
C LEU A 13 -3.95 7.32 -0.76
N LYS A 14 -3.78 7.61 0.52
CA LYS A 14 -2.86 8.63 0.99
C LYS A 14 -2.31 8.24 2.35
N PHE A 15 -0.99 8.31 2.50
CA PHE A 15 -0.33 8.06 3.78
C PHE A 15 -0.02 9.40 4.44
N THR A 16 -0.85 9.76 5.42
CA THR A 16 -0.59 10.93 6.28
C THR A 16 0.51 10.58 7.28
N THR A 17 1.08 11.57 7.93
CA THR A 17 2.05 11.33 8.99
C THR A 17 1.49 10.41 10.06
N LYS A 18 0.23 10.60 10.44
CA LYS A 18 -0.42 9.73 11.42
C LYS A 18 -0.50 8.29 10.93
N ALA A 19 -0.87 8.08 9.67
CA ALA A 19 -0.91 6.73 9.08
C ALA A 19 0.46 6.07 9.11
N LEU A 20 1.50 6.82 8.75
CA LEU A 20 2.88 6.32 8.77
C LEU A 20 3.31 5.94 10.19
N MET A 21 2.96 6.76 11.19
CA MET A 21 3.28 6.46 12.58
C MET A 21 2.55 5.21 13.07
N ASN A 22 1.27 5.05 12.70
CA ASN A 22 0.51 3.86 13.04
C ASN A 22 1.15 2.60 12.45
N LEU A 23 1.60 2.69 11.20
CA LEU A 23 2.25 1.55 10.53
C LEU A 23 3.62 1.25 11.14
N ASN A 24 4.42 2.29 11.40
CA ASN A 24 5.74 2.11 12.02
C ASN A 24 5.62 1.47 13.40
N ALA A 25 4.58 1.82 14.15
CA ALA A 25 4.34 1.21 15.46
C ALA A 25 4.09 -0.30 15.37
N LYS A 26 3.65 -0.78 14.22
CA LYS A 26 3.44 -2.20 13.95
C LYS A 26 4.64 -2.86 13.27
N GLY A 27 5.74 -2.13 13.11
CA GLY A 27 6.93 -2.62 12.42
C GLY A 27 6.84 -2.56 10.90
N ILE A 28 5.84 -1.88 10.35
CA ILE A 28 5.67 -1.73 8.90
C ILE A 28 6.38 -0.46 8.46
N THR A 29 7.40 -0.63 7.64
CA THR A 29 8.23 0.45 7.11
C THR A 29 8.40 0.28 5.61
N LEU A 30 8.99 1.25 4.94
CA LEU A 30 9.29 1.13 3.51
C LEU A 30 10.17 -0.11 3.25
N THR A 31 11.20 -0.30 4.05
CA THR A 31 12.11 -1.44 3.89
C THR A 31 11.41 -2.76 4.17
N SER A 32 10.59 -2.85 5.22
CA SER A 32 9.87 -4.08 5.53
C SER A 32 8.85 -4.43 4.45
N LEU A 33 8.16 -3.44 3.88
CA LEU A 33 7.22 -3.67 2.78
C LEU A 33 7.93 -4.18 1.53
N ALA A 34 9.10 -3.61 1.21
CA ALA A 34 9.90 -4.07 0.07
C ALA A 34 10.36 -5.51 0.27
N SER A 35 10.81 -5.86 1.47
CA SER A 35 11.21 -7.22 1.81
C SER A 35 10.03 -8.18 1.74
N ASP A 36 8.87 -7.77 2.25
CA ASP A 36 7.65 -8.58 2.23
C ASP A 36 7.16 -8.83 0.80
N MET A 37 7.38 -7.88 -0.09
CA MET A 37 7.06 -8.08 -1.51
C MET A 37 7.84 -9.26 -2.10
N GLU A 38 9.13 -9.35 -1.82
CA GLU A 38 9.94 -10.47 -2.29
C GLU A 38 9.46 -11.81 -1.73
N LYS A 39 8.98 -11.80 -0.49
CA LYS A 39 8.53 -13.01 0.22
C LYS A 39 7.05 -13.31 -0.03
N LEU A 40 6.34 -12.43 -0.70
CA LEU A 40 4.89 -12.48 -0.87
C LEU A 40 4.15 -12.57 0.47
N ASN A 41 4.65 -11.85 1.47
CA ASN A 41 3.96 -11.71 2.75
C ASN A 41 2.93 -10.59 2.64
N LEU A 42 1.66 -10.95 2.66
CA LEU A 42 0.57 -10.03 2.34
C LEU A 42 0.00 -9.28 3.54
N ILE A 43 0.32 -9.70 4.75
CA ILE A 43 -0.28 -9.12 5.97
C ILE A 43 0.04 -7.63 6.07
N SER A 44 1.32 -7.27 5.96
CA SER A 44 1.74 -5.87 6.07
C SER A 44 1.25 -5.04 4.90
N LEU A 45 1.21 -5.62 3.70
CA LEU A 45 0.69 -4.95 2.51
C LEU A 45 -0.76 -4.51 2.72
N TYR A 46 -1.60 -5.43 3.16
CA TYR A 46 -3.03 -5.14 3.32
C TYR A 46 -3.28 -4.20 4.50
N GLU A 47 -2.49 -4.29 5.56
CA GLU A 47 -2.56 -3.33 6.65
C GLU A 47 -2.16 -1.92 6.20
N ALA A 48 -1.11 -1.82 5.40
CA ALA A 48 -0.68 -0.53 4.86
C ALA A 48 -1.78 0.06 3.95
N PHE A 49 -2.36 -0.76 3.10
CA PHE A 49 -3.44 -0.32 2.21
C PHE A 49 -4.63 0.19 3.03
N HIS A 50 -5.03 -0.54 4.06
CA HIS A 50 -6.11 -0.14 4.95
C HIS A 50 -5.83 1.23 5.59
N GLU A 51 -4.63 1.43 6.12
CA GLU A 51 -4.26 2.72 6.72
C GLU A 51 -4.33 3.86 5.70
N GLY A 52 -3.87 3.60 4.47
CA GLY A 52 -3.91 4.61 3.41
C GLY A 52 -5.32 4.99 2.97
N LEU A 53 -6.26 4.06 3.07
CA LEU A 53 -7.66 4.32 2.71
C LEU A 53 -8.39 5.16 3.77
N LYS A 54 -7.93 5.16 5.00
CA LYS A 54 -8.56 5.90 6.09
C LYS A 54 -8.56 7.41 5.87
N PHE A 55 -7.68 7.92 5.03
CA PHE A 55 -7.64 9.35 4.73
C PHE A 55 -9.00 9.85 4.22
N ALA A 56 -9.57 9.16 3.25
CA ALA A 56 -10.85 9.54 2.65
C ALA A 56 -12.05 8.83 3.27
N ASN A 57 -11.82 7.76 4.02
CA ASN A 57 -12.88 6.96 4.65
C ASN A 57 -12.40 6.52 6.04
N LYS A 58 -12.60 7.41 7.02
CA LYS A 58 -12.07 7.23 8.38
C LYS A 58 -12.55 5.96 9.08
N ASP A 59 -13.76 5.52 8.77
CA ASP A 59 -14.40 4.41 9.47
C ASP A 59 -14.29 3.09 8.72
N ILE A 60 -13.51 3.05 7.64
CA ILE A 60 -13.34 1.82 6.88
C ILE A 60 -12.72 0.74 7.76
N THR A 61 -13.35 -0.44 7.77
CA THR A 61 -12.86 -1.58 8.54
C THR A 61 -11.84 -2.37 7.72
N LEU A 62 -11.08 -3.22 8.40
CA LEU A 62 -10.16 -4.12 7.72
C LEU A 62 -10.94 -5.11 6.83
N ASP A 63 -12.08 -5.61 7.29
CA ASP A 63 -12.93 -6.50 6.49
C ASP A 63 -13.42 -5.84 5.21
N GLN A 64 -13.84 -4.58 5.28
CA GLN A 64 -14.22 -3.82 4.09
C GLN A 64 -13.05 -3.64 3.14
N THR A 65 -11.86 -3.43 3.70
CA THR A 65 -10.63 -3.33 2.91
C THR A 65 -10.35 -4.64 2.17
N TYR A 66 -10.53 -5.77 2.83
CA TYR A 66 -10.38 -7.07 2.19
C TYR A 66 -11.35 -7.27 1.03
N GLU A 67 -12.58 -6.80 1.16
CA GLU A 67 -13.56 -6.86 0.07
C GLU A 67 -13.11 -6.06 -1.14
N ILE A 68 -12.53 -4.88 -0.91
CA ILE A 68 -11.98 -4.05 -1.99
C ILE A 68 -10.81 -4.79 -2.68
N ILE A 69 -9.95 -5.41 -1.90
CA ILE A 69 -8.81 -6.18 -2.42
C ILE A 69 -9.31 -7.37 -3.25
N ASP A 70 -10.33 -8.06 -2.76
CA ASP A 70 -10.94 -9.17 -3.52
C ASP A 70 -11.43 -8.68 -4.89
N SER A 71 -12.11 -7.54 -4.93
CA SER A 71 -12.58 -6.96 -6.19
C SER A 71 -11.42 -6.62 -7.13
N TYR A 72 -10.31 -6.12 -6.59
CA TYR A 72 -9.12 -5.81 -7.38
C TYR A 72 -8.60 -7.07 -8.09
N TYR A 73 -8.50 -8.18 -7.37
CA TYR A 73 -8.02 -9.43 -7.97
C TYR A 73 -9.03 -10.03 -8.93
N GLU A 74 -10.32 -9.93 -8.64
CA GLU A 74 -11.38 -10.40 -9.54
C GLU A 74 -11.36 -9.69 -10.88
N GLU A 75 -10.92 -8.42 -10.91
CA GLU A 75 -10.79 -7.64 -12.14
C GLU A 75 -9.49 -7.95 -12.90
N GLY A 76 -8.70 -8.89 -12.43
CA GLY A 76 -7.44 -9.25 -13.07
C GLY A 76 -6.22 -8.53 -12.53
N GLY A 77 -6.35 -7.84 -11.38
CA GLY A 77 -5.21 -7.21 -10.73
C GLY A 77 -4.20 -8.24 -10.25
N GLU A 78 -2.93 -7.86 -10.20
CA GLU A 78 -1.84 -8.74 -9.78
C GLU A 78 -1.20 -8.23 -8.50
N VAL A 79 -0.76 -9.15 -7.65
CA VAL A 79 -0.21 -8.83 -6.33
C VAL A 79 1.05 -7.97 -6.43
N GLU A 80 1.90 -8.24 -7.41
CA GLU A 80 3.14 -7.46 -7.57
C GLU A 80 2.83 -5.99 -7.89
N GLN A 81 1.89 -5.75 -8.79
CA GLN A 81 1.45 -4.40 -9.13
C GLN A 81 0.84 -3.71 -7.92
N PHE A 82 0.12 -4.45 -7.09
CA PHE A 82 -0.47 -3.93 -5.86
C PHE A 82 0.61 -3.49 -4.88
N PHE A 83 1.62 -4.33 -4.64
CA PHE A 83 2.76 -3.97 -3.79
C PHE A 83 3.46 -2.72 -4.29
N MET A 84 3.75 -2.66 -5.60
CA MET A 84 4.44 -1.52 -6.19
C MET A 84 3.67 -0.23 -6.02
N MET A 85 2.35 -0.28 -6.19
CA MET A 85 1.49 0.88 -6.02
C MET A 85 1.52 1.40 -4.58
N VAL A 86 1.40 0.50 -3.61
CA VAL A 86 1.42 0.88 -2.19
C VAL A 86 2.80 1.42 -1.80
N LEU A 87 3.88 0.75 -2.24
CA LEU A 87 5.25 1.19 -1.97
C LEU A 87 5.52 2.57 -2.55
N GLU A 88 5.09 2.80 -3.78
CA GLU A 88 5.29 4.09 -4.45
C GLU A 88 4.60 5.21 -3.68
N GLU A 89 3.35 5.01 -3.30
CA GLU A 89 2.60 6.03 -2.57
C GLU A 89 3.17 6.24 -1.16
N TYR A 90 3.56 5.17 -0.49
CA TYR A 90 4.18 5.23 0.83
C TYR A 90 5.47 6.06 0.77
N SER A 91 6.35 5.75 -0.17
CA SER A 91 7.62 6.44 -0.30
C SER A 91 7.45 7.91 -0.70
N SER A 92 6.51 8.20 -1.59
CA SER A 92 6.22 9.57 -2.01
C SER A 92 5.71 10.40 -0.83
N SER A 93 4.87 9.82 0.02
CA SER A 93 4.32 10.49 1.20
C SER A 93 5.41 10.87 2.21
N MET A 94 6.51 10.14 2.22
CA MET A 94 7.65 10.40 3.11
C MET A 94 8.73 11.24 2.46
N GLY A 95 8.56 11.66 1.21
CA GLY A 95 9.62 12.33 0.46
C GLY A 95 10.75 11.39 0.06
N LEU A 96 10.49 10.10 -0.05
CA LEU A 96 11.49 9.08 -0.31
C LEU A 96 11.36 8.45 -1.70
N ALA A 97 10.79 9.18 -2.67
CA ALA A 97 10.60 8.65 -4.02
C ALA A 97 11.92 8.19 -4.66
N LYS A 98 13.00 8.93 -4.42
CA LYS A 98 14.33 8.58 -4.93
C LYS A 98 14.84 7.29 -4.30
N GLN A 99 14.73 7.15 -2.99
CA GLN A 99 15.15 5.96 -2.27
C GLN A 99 14.33 4.74 -2.69
N PHE A 100 13.05 4.92 -2.93
CA PHE A 100 12.20 3.86 -3.43
C PHE A 100 12.72 3.33 -4.79
N LYS A 101 13.07 4.22 -5.71
CA LYS A 101 13.61 3.82 -7.01
C LYS A 101 14.90 3.03 -6.86
N GLU A 102 15.76 3.41 -5.92
CA GLU A 102 17.01 2.70 -5.66
C GLU A 102 16.75 1.30 -5.09
N ILE A 103 15.80 1.17 -4.17
CA ILE A 103 15.42 -0.13 -3.59
C ILE A 103 14.91 -1.08 -4.68
N ILE A 104 14.01 -0.60 -5.55
CA ILE A 104 13.45 -1.41 -6.62
C ILE A 104 14.55 -1.81 -7.62
N LYS A 105 15.45 -0.90 -7.94
CA LYS A 105 16.57 -1.19 -8.85
C LYS A 105 17.46 -2.32 -8.30
N GLN A 106 17.72 -2.32 -6.99
CA GLN A 106 18.50 -3.38 -6.33
C GLN A 106 17.79 -4.73 -6.38
N GLN A 107 16.48 -4.73 -6.20
CA GLN A 107 15.69 -5.97 -6.23
C GLN A 107 15.60 -6.57 -7.64
N GLN A 108 15.69 -5.75 -8.67
CA GLN A 108 15.62 -6.22 -10.06
C GLN A 108 16.94 -6.78 -10.57
N ASN A 109 18.00 -6.59 -9.83
CA ASN A 109 19.32 -7.14 -10.16
C ASN A 109 19.52 -8.49 -9.46
#